data_711a4d5762ae7e29e2ab4409f8e0cda4
#
_entry.id   711a4d5762ae7e29e2ab4409f8e0cda4
#
_cell.length_a   1.000
_cell.length_b   1.000
_cell.length_c   1.000
_cell.angle_alpha   90.00
_cell.angle_beta   90.00
_cell.angle_gamma   90.00
#
_symmetry.space_group_name_H-M   'P 1'
#
loop_
_entity.id
_entity.type
_entity.pdbx_description
1 polymer ?
#
loop_
_entity_poly.entity_id
_entity_poly.type
_entity_poly.pdbx_seq_one_letter_code
_entity_poly.pdbx_strand_id
1 'polypeptide(L)'
;MILSHVISDAALAITGVGAFWHFFGHLPFYNRLLWGFFLLTISLAAIAGTVQFAGYTGLELLYESLQTLASTLGISCIVVAVWAFVMNRTMQLMSFGLTLVVGVFLFVVMLLPDVRVFRPVVSSLGILLVMLLGVFGLMRRVPNALWVVIAVMLSAIATKAVSFADLFNPIDFYHYILAFSLLAFGKAVQK
;
A
#
# COMPACT_ATOMS: atom_id res chain seq x y z
N MET A 1 -11.54 -5.48 22.59
CA MET A 1 -10.83 -6.03 21.43
C MET A 1 -11.47 -5.60 20.11
N ILE A 2 -12.76 -5.84 19.85
CA ILE A 2 -13.42 -5.47 18.56
C ILE A 2 -13.36 -3.97 18.28
N LEU A 3 -13.63 -3.11 19.27
CA LEU A 3 -13.60 -1.66 19.12
C LEU A 3 -12.20 -1.12 18.76
N SER A 4 -11.15 -1.73 19.29
CA SER A 4 -9.75 -1.36 18.98
C SER A 4 -9.43 -1.60 17.50
N HIS A 5 -9.87 -2.73 16.92
CA HIS A 5 -9.69 -3.04 15.50
C HIS A 5 -10.45 -2.07 14.59
N VAL A 6 -11.70 -1.72 14.96
CA VAL A 6 -12.48 -0.72 14.24
C VAL A 6 -11.76 0.63 14.19
N ILE A 7 -11.18 1.05 15.32
CA ILE A 7 -10.45 2.34 15.41
C ILE A 7 -9.16 2.29 14.57
N SER A 8 -8.38 1.21 14.66
CA SER A 8 -7.11 1.09 13.93
C SER A 8 -7.32 1.02 12.41
N ASP A 9 -8.32 0.27 11.95
CA ASP A 9 -8.72 0.22 10.53
C ASP A 9 -9.23 1.59 10.03
N ALA A 10 -10.10 2.26 10.81
CA ALA A 10 -10.58 3.59 10.46
C ALA A 10 -9.44 4.61 10.39
N ALA A 11 -8.48 4.54 11.31
CA ALA A 11 -7.30 5.40 11.29
C ALA A 11 -6.46 5.16 10.03
N LEU A 12 -6.24 3.91 9.63
CA LEU A 12 -5.53 3.56 8.40
C LEU A 12 -6.28 4.08 7.16
N ALA A 13 -7.59 3.90 7.10
CA ALA A 13 -8.43 4.36 5.99
C ALA A 13 -8.36 5.89 5.84
N ILE A 14 -8.56 6.63 6.92
CA ILE A 14 -8.50 8.10 6.93
C ILE A 14 -7.09 8.58 6.53
N THR A 15 -6.06 7.92 7.05
CA THR A 15 -4.67 8.27 6.73
C THR A 15 -4.37 8.09 5.24
N GLY A 16 -4.81 6.98 4.63
CA GLY A 16 -4.55 6.73 3.20
C GLY A 16 -5.29 7.72 2.29
N VAL A 17 -6.57 8.00 2.56
CA VAL A 17 -7.34 9.01 1.80
C VAL A 17 -6.76 10.42 2.03
N GLY A 18 -6.49 10.77 3.28
CA GLY A 18 -5.93 12.08 3.64
C GLY A 18 -4.54 12.31 3.04
N ALA A 19 -3.67 11.29 3.09
CA ALA A 19 -2.35 11.35 2.46
C ALA A 19 -2.46 11.55 0.94
N PHE A 20 -3.35 10.80 0.26
CA PHE A 20 -3.57 10.98 -1.17
C PHE A 20 -4.00 12.41 -1.52
N TRP A 21 -4.94 12.96 -0.78
CA TRP A 21 -5.43 14.31 -1.02
C TRP A 21 -4.36 15.37 -0.75
N HIS A 22 -3.62 15.24 0.35
CA HIS A 22 -2.68 16.25 0.81
C HIS A 22 -1.36 16.29 0.01
N PHE A 23 -0.77 15.11 -0.27
CA PHE A 23 0.60 15.05 -0.80
C PHE A 23 0.68 14.93 -2.33
N PHE A 24 -0.33 14.38 -3.01
CA PHE A 24 -0.18 13.96 -4.40
C PHE A 24 -0.84 14.89 -5.42
N GLY A 25 -1.49 15.97 -4.98
CA GLY A 25 -2.22 16.89 -5.85
C GLY A 25 -1.38 17.60 -6.91
N HIS A 26 -0.09 17.79 -6.65
CA HIS A 26 0.84 18.50 -7.55
C HIS A 26 1.52 17.59 -8.58
N LEU A 27 1.34 16.27 -8.51
CA LEU A 27 1.94 15.33 -9.43
C LEU A 27 1.24 15.32 -10.80
N PRO A 28 1.97 14.97 -11.89
CA PRO A 28 1.36 14.70 -13.19
C PRO A 28 0.25 13.67 -13.08
N PHE A 29 -0.79 13.77 -13.90
CA PHE A 29 -2.04 13.00 -13.76
C PHE A 29 -1.83 11.50 -13.59
N TYR A 30 -1.08 10.84 -14.49
CA TYR A 30 -0.87 9.39 -14.41
C TYR A 30 0.05 8.98 -13.24
N ASN A 31 1.05 9.81 -12.88
CA ASN A 31 1.86 9.58 -11.68
C ASN A 31 0.96 9.64 -10.43
N ARG A 32 0.09 10.65 -10.34
CA ARG A 32 -0.87 10.80 -9.25
C ARG A 32 -1.83 9.60 -9.16
N LEU A 33 -2.32 9.08 -10.30
CA LEU A 33 -3.19 7.91 -10.31
C LEU A 33 -2.49 6.65 -9.81
N LEU A 34 -1.22 6.40 -10.16
CA LEU A 34 -0.47 5.25 -9.62
C LEU A 34 -0.37 5.29 -8.09
N TRP A 35 0.01 6.44 -7.52
CA TRP A 35 -0.01 6.63 -6.07
C TRP A 35 -1.41 6.48 -5.49
N GLY A 36 -2.42 6.99 -6.20
CA GLY A 36 -3.82 6.89 -5.81
C GLY A 36 -4.30 5.44 -5.74
N PHE A 37 -4.02 4.62 -6.74
CA PHE A 37 -4.39 3.20 -6.72
C PHE A 37 -3.76 2.47 -5.53
N PHE A 38 -2.49 2.72 -5.23
CA PHE A 38 -1.84 2.15 -4.05
C PHE A 38 -2.52 2.57 -2.74
N LEU A 39 -2.66 3.89 -2.51
CA LEU A 39 -3.21 4.40 -1.25
C LEU A 39 -4.68 4.05 -1.08
N LEU A 40 -5.48 4.19 -2.15
CA LEU A 40 -6.93 3.99 -2.08
C LEU A 40 -7.31 2.51 -2.00
N THR A 41 -6.56 1.59 -2.60
CA THR A 41 -6.83 0.14 -2.42
C THR A 41 -6.60 -0.29 -0.97
N ILE A 42 -5.56 0.22 -0.31
CA ILE A 42 -5.32 -0.02 1.13
C ILE A 42 -6.45 0.61 1.96
N SER A 43 -6.83 1.85 1.65
CA SER A 43 -7.91 2.53 2.37
C SER A 43 -9.25 1.82 2.21
N LEU A 44 -9.57 1.31 1.01
CA LEU A 44 -10.80 0.54 0.77
C LEU A 44 -10.81 -0.77 1.56
N ALA A 45 -9.67 -1.48 1.62
CA ALA A 45 -9.55 -2.68 2.44
C ALA A 45 -9.76 -2.36 3.93
N ALA A 46 -9.18 -1.26 4.41
CA ALA A 46 -9.35 -0.81 5.80
C ALA A 46 -10.79 -0.36 6.10
N ILE A 47 -11.48 0.31 5.17
CA ILE A 47 -12.92 0.65 5.33
C ILE A 47 -13.74 -0.64 5.46
N ALA A 48 -13.52 -1.63 4.58
CA ALA A 48 -14.23 -2.90 4.67
C ALA A 48 -13.95 -3.63 5.99
N GLY A 49 -12.70 -3.62 6.47
CA GLY A 49 -12.31 -4.13 7.78
C GLY A 49 -13.04 -3.42 8.93
N THR A 50 -13.09 -2.07 8.89
CA THR A 50 -13.84 -1.27 9.88
C THR A 50 -15.30 -1.73 9.97
N VAL A 51 -15.98 -1.90 8.83
CA VAL A 51 -17.40 -2.31 8.79
C VAL A 51 -17.57 -3.76 9.27
N GLN A 52 -16.67 -4.66 8.87
CA GLN A 52 -16.69 -6.05 9.30
C GLN A 52 -16.50 -6.20 10.82
N PHE A 53 -15.51 -5.52 11.39
CA PHE A 53 -15.25 -5.54 12.83
C PHE A 53 -16.29 -4.77 13.64
N ALA A 54 -17.06 -3.87 13.01
CA ALA A 54 -18.22 -3.24 13.64
C ALA A 54 -19.43 -4.20 13.80
N GLY A 55 -19.34 -5.44 13.30
CA GLY A 55 -20.35 -6.48 13.49
C GLY A 55 -21.20 -6.81 12.27
N TYR A 56 -20.91 -6.25 11.09
CA TYR A 56 -21.58 -6.62 9.85
C TYR A 56 -21.02 -7.95 9.31
N THR A 57 -21.74 -9.03 9.58
CA THR A 57 -21.43 -10.36 9.02
C THR A 57 -21.79 -10.42 7.54
N GLY A 58 -20.96 -11.09 6.74
CA GLY A 58 -21.18 -11.26 5.29
C GLY A 58 -20.28 -10.41 4.40
N LEU A 59 -19.40 -9.55 4.96
CA LEU A 59 -18.42 -8.78 4.20
C LEU A 59 -17.05 -9.46 4.08
N GLU A 60 -16.88 -10.66 4.62
CA GLU A 60 -15.60 -11.38 4.64
C GLU A 60 -15.00 -11.54 3.24
N LEU A 61 -15.81 -11.98 2.27
CA LEU A 61 -15.38 -12.14 0.89
C LEU A 61 -14.95 -10.81 0.24
N LEU A 62 -15.69 -9.74 0.53
CA LEU A 62 -15.36 -8.39 0.04
C LEU A 62 -14.05 -7.90 0.67
N TYR A 63 -13.91 -8.04 1.98
CA TYR A 63 -12.70 -7.66 2.71
C TYR A 63 -11.46 -8.38 2.17
N GLU A 64 -11.54 -9.72 2.04
CA GLU A 64 -10.45 -10.51 1.47
C GLU A 64 -10.13 -10.15 0.02
N SER A 65 -11.15 -9.85 -0.79
CA SER A 65 -10.97 -9.41 -2.18
C SER A 65 -10.26 -8.05 -2.24
N LEU A 66 -10.63 -7.10 -1.37
CA LEU A 66 -9.98 -5.80 -1.30
C LEU A 66 -8.54 -5.89 -0.77
N GLN A 67 -8.27 -6.76 0.19
CA GLN A 67 -6.90 -7.05 0.61
C GLN A 67 -6.07 -7.64 -0.53
N THR A 68 -6.66 -8.55 -1.32
CA THR A 68 -6.01 -9.11 -2.51
C THR A 68 -5.74 -8.02 -3.54
N LEU A 69 -6.69 -7.12 -3.77
CA LEU A 69 -6.53 -5.98 -4.68
C LEU A 69 -5.38 -5.05 -4.23
N ALA A 70 -5.31 -4.72 -2.95
CA ALA A 70 -4.23 -3.91 -2.39
C ALA A 70 -2.86 -4.60 -2.55
N SER A 71 -2.80 -5.92 -2.31
CA SER A 71 -1.56 -6.71 -2.39
C SER A 71 -1.10 -7.05 -3.82
N THR A 72 -1.90 -6.79 -4.83
CA THR A 72 -1.59 -7.04 -6.25
C THR A 72 -1.58 -5.75 -7.06
N LEU A 73 -2.74 -5.17 -7.34
CA LEU A 73 -2.86 -3.91 -8.08
C LEU A 73 -2.17 -2.76 -7.34
N GLY A 74 -2.43 -2.61 -6.03
CA GLY A 74 -1.79 -1.57 -5.21
C GLY A 74 -0.26 -1.68 -5.25
N ILE A 75 0.27 -2.89 -5.03
CA ILE A 75 1.72 -3.15 -5.07
C ILE A 75 2.30 -2.90 -6.47
N SER A 76 1.64 -3.32 -7.54
CA SER A 76 2.11 -3.04 -8.91
C SER A 76 2.19 -1.53 -9.18
N CYS A 77 1.19 -0.79 -8.72
CA CYS A 77 1.14 0.67 -8.88
C CYS A 77 2.25 1.38 -8.09
N ILE A 78 2.52 0.99 -6.82
CA ILE A 78 3.57 1.64 -6.01
C ILE A 78 4.96 1.37 -6.57
N VAL A 79 5.25 0.15 -7.08
CA VAL A 79 6.54 -0.16 -7.72
C VAL A 79 6.80 0.78 -8.89
N VAL A 80 5.83 0.94 -9.78
CA VAL A 80 5.97 1.82 -10.95
C VAL A 80 5.97 3.30 -10.55
N ALA A 81 5.18 3.69 -9.55
CA ALA A 81 5.15 5.06 -9.03
C ALA A 81 6.50 5.48 -8.43
N VAL A 82 7.12 4.61 -7.62
CA VAL A 82 8.45 4.87 -7.04
C VAL A 82 9.53 4.84 -8.12
N TRP A 83 9.45 3.92 -9.09
CA TRP A 83 10.35 3.95 -10.24
C TRP A 83 10.27 5.29 -10.99
N ALA A 84 9.06 5.77 -11.31
CA ALA A 84 8.85 7.05 -11.98
C ALA A 84 9.39 8.23 -11.14
N PHE A 85 9.20 8.19 -9.82
CA PHE A 85 9.73 9.18 -8.88
C PHE A 85 11.26 9.21 -8.90
N VAL A 86 11.93 8.06 -8.74
CA VAL A 86 13.39 7.95 -8.70
C VAL A 86 14.03 8.33 -10.04
N MET A 87 13.37 8.01 -11.15
CA MET A 87 13.84 8.35 -12.50
C MET A 87 13.43 9.75 -12.94
N ASN A 88 12.70 10.48 -12.11
CA ASN A 88 12.12 11.79 -12.45
C ASN A 88 11.36 11.76 -13.78
N ARG A 89 10.50 10.75 -13.98
CA ARG A 89 9.76 10.52 -15.22
C ARG A 89 8.27 10.80 -15.05
N THR A 90 7.70 11.47 -16.05
CA THR A 90 6.25 11.55 -16.19
C THR A 90 5.72 10.28 -16.86
N MET A 91 4.72 9.66 -16.24
CA MET A 91 4.09 8.46 -16.80
C MET A 91 3.18 8.83 -17.97
N GLN A 92 3.23 7.99 -19.01
CA GLN A 92 2.34 8.08 -20.17
C GLN A 92 1.16 7.11 -20.00
N LEU A 93 0.07 7.37 -20.74
CA LEU A 93 -1.12 6.52 -20.74
C LEU A 93 -0.79 5.04 -20.98
N MET A 94 0.10 4.73 -21.91
CA MET A 94 0.46 3.36 -22.26
C MET A 94 1.13 2.63 -21.09
N SER A 95 2.12 3.27 -20.43
CA SER A 95 2.83 2.69 -19.29
C SER A 95 1.90 2.54 -18.07
N PHE A 96 1.03 3.52 -17.84
CA PHE A 96 0.00 3.47 -16.82
C PHE A 96 -0.97 2.32 -17.08
N GLY A 97 -1.51 2.22 -18.31
CA GLY A 97 -2.43 1.16 -18.71
C GLY A 97 -1.82 -0.24 -18.57
N LEU A 98 -0.55 -0.41 -19.00
CA LEU A 98 0.16 -1.68 -18.83
C LEU A 98 0.30 -2.06 -17.33
N THR A 99 0.60 -1.09 -16.47
CA THR A 99 0.67 -1.33 -15.02
C THR A 99 -0.66 -1.82 -14.46
N LEU A 100 -1.77 -1.19 -14.87
CA LEU A 100 -3.10 -1.62 -14.45
C LEU A 100 -3.44 -3.03 -14.95
N VAL A 101 -3.14 -3.32 -16.22
CA VAL A 101 -3.37 -4.66 -16.81
C VAL A 101 -2.62 -5.72 -16.02
N VAL A 102 -1.33 -5.51 -15.73
CA VAL A 102 -0.53 -6.44 -14.92
C VAL A 102 -1.09 -6.58 -13.51
N GLY A 103 -1.43 -5.47 -12.86
CA GLY A 103 -1.99 -5.49 -11.49
C GLY A 103 -3.34 -6.20 -11.41
N VAL A 104 -4.24 -5.95 -12.39
CA VAL A 104 -5.55 -6.63 -12.47
C VAL A 104 -5.37 -8.10 -12.82
N PHE A 105 -4.46 -8.44 -13.72
CA PHE A 105 -4.15 -9.84 -14.03
C PHE A 105 -3.67 -10.59 -12.78
N LEU A 106 -2.72 -10.03 -12.04
CA LEU A 106 -2.27 -10.60 -10.77
C LEU A 106 -3.42 -10.72 -9.76
N PHE A 107 -4.31 -9.73 -9.67
CA PHE A 107 -5.48 -9.78 -8.82
C PHE A 107 -6.38 -10.96 -9.16
N VAL A 108 -6.75 -11.11 -10.43
CA VAL A 108 -7.63 -12.22 -10.89
C VAL A 108 -6.97 -13.57 -10.62
N VAL A 109 -5.68 -13.72 -10.91
CA VAL A 109 -4.93 -14.96 -10.64
C VAL A 109 -4.91 -15.28 -9.14
N MET A 110 -4.71 -14.29 -8.27
CA MET A 110 -4.66 -14.50 -6.82
C MET A 110 -6.04 -14.72 -6.17
N LEU A 111 -7.13 -14.53 -6.90
CA LEU A 111 -8.46 -14.95 -6.44
C LEU A 111 -8.68 -16.46 -6.61
N LEU A 112 -7.88 -17.14 -7.46
CA LEU A 112 -7.98 -18.59 -7.62
C LEU A 112 -7.52 -19.30 -6.33
N PRO A 113 -8.28 -20.27 -5.81
CA PRO A 113 -7.98 -20.94 -4.54
C PRO A 113 -6.59 -21.57 -4.50
N ASP A 114 -6.17 -22.23 -5.58
CA ASP A 114 -4.89 -22.94 -5.67
C ASP A 114 -3.67 -22.00 -5.67
N VAL A 115 -3.83 -20.76 -6.10
CA VAL A 115 -2.74 -19.79 -6.23
C VAL A 115 -2.72 -18.79 -5.06
N ARG A 116 -3.80 -18.70 -4.31
CA ARG A 116 -3.97 -17.76 -3.21
C ARG A 116 -2.85 -17.85 -2.16
N VAL A 117 -2.26 -19.00 -1.95
CA VAL A 117 -1.12 -19.23 -1.04
C VAL A 117 0.10 -18.36 -1.39
N PHE A 118 0.24 -17.94 -2.65
CA PHE A 118 1.35 -17.10 -3.11
C PHE A 118 1.11 -15.59 -2.93
N ARG A 119 -0.06 -15.15 -2.42
CA ARG A 119 -0.33 -13.73 -2.16
C ARG A 119 0.75 -13.03 -1.32
N PRO A 120 1.25 -13.62 -0.20
CA PRO A 120 2.33 -13.00 0.58
C PRO A 120 3.63 -12.87 -0.22
N VAL A 121 3.90 -13.77 -1.15
CA VAL A 121 5.11 -13.73 -2.00
C VAL A 121 5.03 -12.52 -2.94
N VAL A 122 3.89 -12.28 -3.59
CA VAL A 122 3.69 -11.12 -4.49
C VAL A 122 3.90 -9.82 -3.73
N SER A 123 3.28 -9.68 -2.55
CA SER A 123 3.44 -8.49 -1.71
C SER A 123 4.89 -8.29 -1.27
N SER A 124 5.57 -9.36 -0.82
CA SER A 124 6.95 -9.29 -0.34
C SER A 124 7.93 -8.92 -1.45
N LEU A 125 7.76 -9.49 -2.66
CA LEU A 125 8.56 -9.12 -3.83
C LEU A 125 8.33 -7.66 -4.23
N GLY A 126 7.09 -7.19 -4.21
CA GLY A 126 6.78 -5.79 -4.50
C GLY A 126 7.42 -4.84 -3.49
N ILE A 127 7.30 -5.13 -2.19
CA ILE A 127 7.96 -4.35 -1.12
C ILE A 127 9.49 -4.36 -1.30
N LEU A 128 10.08 -5.50 -1.63
CA LEU A 128 11.52 -5.60 -1.92
C LEU A 128 11.93 -4.73 -3.11
N LEU A 129 11.16 -4.75 -4.20
CA LEU A 129 11.42 -3.90 -5.37
C LEU A 129 11.33 -2.42 -5.02
N VAL A 130 10.33 -1.99 -4.24
CA VAL A 130 10.22 -0.60 -3.78
C VAL A 130 11.42 -0.22 -2.89
N MET A 131 11.90 -1.13 -2.03
CA MET A 131 13.11 -0.92 -1.21
C MET A 131 14.34 -0.70 -2.11
N LEU A 132 14.55 -1.59 -3.09
CA LEU A 132 15.69 -1.48 -4.01
C LEU A 132 15.64 -0.16 -4.79
N LEU A 133 14.47 0.25 -5.26
CA LEU A 133 14.27 1.53 -5.93
C LEU A 133 14.52 2.72 -4.99
N GLY A 134 14.08 2.64 -3.74
CA GLY A 134 14.34 3.67 -2.73
C GLY A 134 15.84 3.83 -2.44
N VAL A 135 16.55 2.72 -2.24
CA VAL A 135 18.01 2.71 -2.05
C VAL A 135 18.74 3.24 -3.30
N PHE A 136 18.32 2.82 -4.48
CA PHE A 136 18.85 3.35 -5.73
C PHE A 136 18.61 4.87 -5.86
N GLY A 137 17.44 5.36 -5.41
CA GLY A 137 17.15 6.78 -5.34
C GLY A 137 18.12 7.53 -4.41
N LEU A 138 18.46 6.96 -3.24
CA LEU A 138 19.47 7.52 -2.33
C LEU A 138 20.86 7.59 -3.00
N MET A 139 21.28 6.53 -3.68
CA MET A 139 22.55 6.52 -4.42
C MET A 139 22.60 7.59 -5.50
N ARG A 140 21.48 7.84 -6.16
CA ARG A 140 21.33 8.92 -7.15
C ARG A 140 21.13 10.31 -6.53
N ARG A 141 21.10 10.42 -5.22
CA ARG A 141 20.85 11.68 -4.47
C ARG A 141 19.50 12.31 -4.85
N VAL A 142 18.49 11.48 -5.12
CA VAL A 142 17.13 11.99 -5.38
C VAL A 142 16.59 12.62 -4.10
N PRO A 143 16.12 13.88 -4.13
CA PRO A 143 15.53 14.52 -2.97
C PRO A 143 14.41 13.65 -2.37
N ASN A 144 14.36 13.57 -1.05
CA ASN A 144 13.34 12.85 -0.32
C ASN A 144 13.28 11.31 -0.54
N ALA A 145 14.21 10.69 -1.30
CA ALA A 145 14.24 9.23 -1.48
C ALA A 145 14.37 8.46 -0.15
N LEU A 146 14.95 9.07 0.88
CA LEU A 146 15.02 8.50 2.23
C LEU A 146 13.64 8.15 2.78
N TRP A 147 12.62 8.97 2.50
CA TRP A 147 11.26 8.71 2.95
C TRP A 147 10.64 7.47 2.31
N VAL A 148 11.03 7.12 1.06
CA VAL A 148 10.64 5.84 0.44
C VAL A 148 11.22 4.67 1.23
N VAL A 149 12.51 4.73 1.59
CA VAL A 149 13.16 3.68 2.39
C VAL A 149 12.50 3.54 3.76
N ILE A 150 12.24 4.66 4.45
CA ILE A 150 11.53 4.68 5.74
C ILE A 150 10.15 4.06 5.59
N ALA A 151 9.39 4.44 4.57
CA ALA A 151 8.05 3.91 4.31
C ALA A 151 8.06 2.39 4.14
N VAL A 152 9.01 1.88 3.34
CA VAL A 152 9.14 0.43 3.12
C VAL A 152 9.58 -0.30 4.39
N MET A 153 10.49 0.27 5.18
CA MET A 153 10.89 -0.31 6.47
C MET A 153 9.71 -0.40 7.43
N LEU A 154 8.89 0.66 7.52
CA LEU A 154 7.65 0.64 8.32
C LEU A 154 6.68 -0.44 7.80
N SER A 155 6.47 -0.54 6.48
CA SER A 155 5.65 -1.60 5.91
C SER A 155 6.17 -3.00 6.26
N ALA A 156 7.49 -3.21 6.20
CA ALA A 156 8.11 -4.49 6.56
C ALA A 156 7.94 -4.80 8.06
N ILE A 157 8.06 -3.81 8.94
CA ILE A 157 7.79 -3.96 10.38
C ILE A 157 6.32 -4.32 10.61
N ALA A 158 5.39 -3.66 9.89
CA ALA A 158 3.97 -3.99 9.97
C ALA A 158 3.70 -5.47 9.67
N THR A 159 4.33 -6.04 8.64
CA THR A 159 4.18 -7.48 8.31
C THR A 159 4.69 -8.43 9.41
N LYS A 160 5.50 -7.94 10.34
CA LYS A 160 6.02 -8.68 11.50
C LYS A 160 5.23 -8.40 12.77
N ALA A 161 4.04 -7.84 12.69
CA ALA A 161 3.20 -7.48 13.85
C ALA A 161 3.00 -8.64 14.84
N VAL A 162 2.88 -9.87 14.33
CA VAL A 162 2.73 -11.08 15.16
C VAL A 162 3.94 -11.30 16.08
N SER A 163 5.15 -10.90 15.66
CA SER A 163 6.35 -11.02 16.50
C SER A 163 6.35 -10.07 17.70
N PHE A 164 5.43 -9.12 17.74
CA PHE A 164 5.24 -8.15 18.83
C PHE A 164 3.97 -8.42 19.64
N ALA A 165 3.37 -9.62 19.51
CA ALA A 165 2.08 -9.97 20.13
C ALA A 165 2.09 -9.88 21.66
N ASP A 166 3.25 -10.06 22.30
CA ASP A 166 3.41 -9.94 23.76
C ASP A 166 3.30 -8.48 24.26
N LEU A 167 3.56 -7.50 23.38
CA LEU A 167 3.58 -6.08 23.73
C LEU A 167 2.35 -5.32 23.22
N PHE A 168 1.85 -5.68 22.06
CA PHE A 168 0.77 -4.99 21.35
C PHE A 168 -0.18 -5.99 20.72
N ASN A 169 -1.44 -5.56 20.51
CA ASN A 169 -2.34 -6.29 19.64
C ASN A 169 -1.79 -6.30 18.20
N PRO A 170 -1.52 -7.48 17.60
CA PRO A 170 -0.88 -7.55 16.29
C PRO A 170 -1.65 -6.83 15.16
N ILE A 171 -2.99 -6.89 15.18
CA ILE A 171 -3.84 -6.27 14.17
C ILE A 171 -3.73 -4.75 14.26
N ASP A 172 -3.87 -4.20 15.47
CA ASP A 172 -3.81 -2.75 15.69
C ASP A 172 -2.42 -2.20 15.38
N PHE A 173 -1.37 -2.91 15.85
CA PHE A 173 0.02 -2.56 15.54
C PHE A 173 0.28 -2.51 14.04
N TYR A 174 -0.20 -3.54 13.29
CA TYR A 174 -0.10 -3.58 11.85
C TYR A 174 -0.70 -2.33 11.19
N HIS A 175 -1.94 -1.97 11.56
CA HIS A 175 -2.65 -0.85 10.96
C HIS A 175 -2.00 0.49 11.25
N TYR A 176 -1.58 0.75 12.50
CA TYR A 176 -0.92 2.00 12.85
C TYR A 176 0.44 2.16 12.18
N ILE A 177 1.27 1.11 12.16
CA ILE A 177 2.57 1.17 11.48
C ILE A 177 2.39 1.35 9.97
N LEU A 178 1.41 0.68 9.38
CA LEU A 178 1.10 0.87 7.95
C LEU A 178 0.60 2.29 7.67
N ALA A 179 -0.22 2.89 8.55
CA ALA A 179 -0.63 4.28 8.42
C ALA A 179 0.58 5.25 8.42
N PHE A 180 1.54 5.05 9.33
CA PHE A 180 2.80 5.82 9.30
C PHE A 180 3.60 5.60 8.01
N SER A 181 3.60 4.38 7.47
CA SER A 181 4.22 4.10 6.17
C SER A 181 3.57 4.92 5.05
N LEU A 182 2.24 5.00 4.99
CA LEU A 182 1.53 5.80 3.99
C LEU A 182 1.89 7.29 4.08
N LEU A 183 2.03 7.85 5.29
CA LEU A 183 2.48 9.23 5.50
C LEU A 183 3.93 9.43 5.03
N ALA A 184 4.82 8.46 5.28
CA ALA A 184 6.19 8.52 4.83
C ALA A 184 6.29 8.48 3.28
N PHE A 185 5.46 7.69 2.60
CA PHE A 185 5.34 7.75 1.14
C PHE A 185 4.85 9.12 0.66
N GLY A 186 3.90 9.73 1.37
CA GLY A 186 3.46 11.10 1.09
C GLY A 186 4.60 12.12 1.19
N LYS A 187 5.41 12.03 2.26
CA LYS A 187 6.59 12.86 2.45
C LYS A 187 7.64 12.70 1.34
N ALA A 188 7.79 11.53 0.76
CA ALA A 188 8.73 11.30 -0.34
C ALA A 188 8.46 12.18 -1.56
N VAL A 189 7.19 12.45 -1.88
CA VAL A 189 6.79 13.23 -3.05
C VAL A 189 6.54 14.70 -2.75
N GLN A 190 6.62 15.10 -1.48
CA GLN A 190 6.44 16.50 -1.07
C GLN A 190 7.60 17.36 -1.61
N LYS A 191 7.28 18.47 -2.24
CA LYS A 191 8.27 19.45 -2.71
C LYS A 191 8.75 20.34 -1.57
#